data_bec87f580ab2f4cb78a34f2e1fef1b70
#
_entry.id   bec87f580ab2f4cb78a34f2e1fef1b70
#
_cell.length_a   1.000
_cell.length_b   1.000
_cell.length_c   1.000
_cell.angle_alpha   90.00
_cell.angle_beta   90.00
_cell.angle_gamma   90.00
#
_symmetry.space_group_name_H-M   'P 1'
#
loop_
_entity.id
_entity.type
_entity.pdbx_description
1 polymer ?
#
loop_
_entity_poly.entity_id
_entity_poly.type
_entity_poly.pdbx_seq_one_letter_code
_entity_poly.pdbx_strand_id
1 'polypeptide(L)'
;TAMEAADVPAFGWDTYVLAEAAGHQSAEHASAECINTVESLITAENTLENEFLKAHFEPDGSVELTDKKTDHVYRGLGIFEDCGDIGNEYIFFAPVNDVPVTTKGTKAEITVAEDNACRAVVSVKHTMMLPDAADETLAGEIEDLVEFKHRKASRGSHLVPFEIVTEYTLEKHGKALKVKTTFNNQIKDHRLRVLFETGLHTDFHYADSVFEVAKRPNVPADTWENPCNAQHQQCFVNVHEDAYGLTIANKGLAEYEILRDGKNTIAVTLHRGVRELGDWGVFLTPEAQCLGEKTTEYEIIPHGAGEELYHSYEEAYQFQTDWQTAGMERQAGTLPQTYRFVEMKHLQAVPTALKHSMLTGDVILRFCNLSDEETTVSVSQPEVYTYDLLEKDQLQKEENEIVLGKHEIRTIGWRA
;
A
#
# COMPACT_ATOMS: atom_id res chain seq x y z
N THR A 1 26.81 -3.75 -0.51
CA THR A 1 26.94 -2.38 -0.01
C THR A 1 25.63 -1.67 -0.23
N ALA A 2 24.98 -1.21 0.82
CA ALA A 2 23.78 -0.38 0.74
C ALA A 2 24.19 1.09 0.58
N MET A 3 23.42 1.87 -0.14
CA MET A 3 23.61 3.29 -0.37
C MET A 3 22.24 3.97 -0.29
N GLU A 4 22.17 5.06 0.41
CA GLU A 4 21.01 5.94 0.40
C GLU A 4 21.15 6.94 -0.75
N ALA A 5 20.10 7.08 -1.57
CA ALA A 5 19.97 8.08 -2.60
C ALA A 5 18.95 9.12 -2.14
N ALA A 6 19.44 10.27 -1.69
CA ALA A 6 18.60 11.38 -1.24
C ALA A 6 18.36 12.37 -2.37
N ASP A 7 17.19 13.05 -2.34
CA ASP A 7 16.85 14.16 -3.24
C ASP A 7 16.91 13.84 -4.74
N VAL A 8 16.74 12.58 -5.12
CA VAL A 8 16.67 12.20 -6.53
C VAL A 8 15.49 12.93 -7.19
N PRO A 9 15.71 13.67 -8.29
CA PRO A 9 14.67 14.46 -8.90
C PRO A 9 13.48 13.61 -9.36
N ALA A 10 12.26 14.00 -9.00
CA ALA A 10 11.06 13.42 -9.61
C ALA A 10 11.10 13.61 -11.12
N PHE A 11 10.70 12.58 -11.89
CA PHE A 11 10.80 12.56 -13.35
C PHE A 11 12.20 12.86 -13.88
N GLY A 12 13.23 12.33 -13.24
CA GLY A 12 14.60 12.59 -13.60
C GLY A 12 15.55 11.48 -13.16
N TRP A 13 16.79 11.81 -13.06
CA TRP A 13 17.83 10.90 -12.55
C TRP A 13 18.89 11.64 -11.76
N ASP A 14 19.59 10.89 -10.94
CA ASP A 14 20.86 11.27 -10.33
C ASP A 14 21.89 10.17 -10.53
N THR A 15 23.15 10.54 -10.62
CA THR A 15 24.27 9.63 -10.89
C THR A 15 25.24 9.61 -9.72
N TYR A 16 25.45 8.44 -9.16
CA TYR A 16 26.36 8.20 -8.05
C TYR A 16 27.60 7.46 -8.52
N VAL A 17 28.75 7.79 -7.98
CA VAL A 17 30.03 7.14 -8.27
C VAL A 17 30.51 6.39 -7.03
N LEU A 18 30.68 5.07 -7.18
CA LEU A 18 31.33 4.28 -6.15
C LEU A 18 32.85 4.46 -6.25
N ALA A 19 33.49 4.98 -5.21
CA ALA A 19 34.92 5.13 -5.11
C ALA A 19 35.44 4.42 -3.86
N GLU A 20 36.65 3.82 -3.96
CA GLU A 20 37.33 3.36 -2.76
C GLU A 20 37.69 4.57 -1.89
N ALA A 21 37.41 4.51 -0.58
CA ALA A 21 37.78 5.54 0.36
C ALA A 21 39.31 5.59 0.47
N ALA A 22 39.94 6.43 -0.35
CA ALA A 22 41.33 6.80 -0.17
C ALA A 22 41.42 7.65 1.10
N GLY A 23 42.20 7.23 2.08
CA GLY A 23 42.37 7.91 3.35
C GLY A 23 42.51 9.43 3.18
N HIS A 24 41.62 10.16 3.78
CA HIS A 24 41.60 11.60 4.01
C HIS A 24 42.26 12.49 2.95
N GLN A 25 41.60 12.74 1.82
CA GLN A 25 41.77 14.01 1.10
C GLN A 25 40.42 14.40 0.51
N SER A 26 40.03 15.64 0.78
CA SER A 26 38.83 16.32 0.41
C SER A 26 38.45 16.17 -1.08
N ALA A 27 37.34 15.48 -1.37
CA ALA A 27 36.66 15.65 -2.62
C ALA A 27 35.54 16.72 -2.42
N GLU A 28 35.75 17.88 -3.01
CA GLU A 28 34.70 18.88 -3.19
C GLU A 28 33.63 18.28 -4.09
N HIS A 29 32.38 18.23 -3.62
CA HIS A 29 31.16 17.67 -4.23
C HIS A 29 30.96 16.15 -4.13
N ALA A 30 31.11 15.56 -2.96
CA ALA A 30 30.49 14.29 -2.63
C ALA A 30 29.43 14.53 -1.55
N SER A 31 28.16 14.57 -1.92
CA SER A 31 27.04 14.60 -0.97
C SER A 31 26.71 13.21 -0.38
N ALA A 32 27.57 12.21 -0.57
CA ALA A 32 27.48 10.95 0.14
C ALA A 32 28.44 10.97 1.32
N GLU A 33 27.96 11.27 2.51
CA GLU A 33 28.70 11.04 3.74
C GLU A 33 28.99 9.54 3.88
N CYS A 34 30.26 9.18 3.77
CA CYS A 34 30.72 7.86 4.18
C CYS A 34 30.62 7.79 5.71
N ILE A 35 29.48 7.32 6.22
CA ILE A 35 29.21 7.25 7.65
C ILE A 35 30.09 6.14 8.22
N ASN A 36 31.18 6.51 8.89
CA ASN A 36 32.08 5.59 9.59
C ASN A 36 31.54 5.11 10.95
N THR A 37 30.36 5.54 11.35
CA THR A 37 29.60 5.00 12.48
C THR A 37 28.28 4.47 11.96
N VAL A 38 28.14 3.15 11.89
CA VAL A 38 26.85 2.52 11.62
C VAL A 38 25.98 2.76 12.84
N GLU A 39 25.12 3.79 12.77
CA GLU A 39 24.03 3.92 13.73
C GLU A 39 22.98 2.89 13.34
N SER A 40 22.85 1.85 14.18
CA SER A 40 21.81 0.85 14.03
C SER A 40 20.43 1.48 14.22
N LEU A 41 19.48 1.11 13.38
CA LEU A 41 18.06 1.45 13.57
C LEU A 41 17.36 0.53 14.57
N ILE A 42 18.07 -0.49 15.08
CA ILE A 42 17.61 -1.34 16.17
C ILE A 42 18.02 -0.71 17.49
N THR A 43 17.11 0.00 18.13
CA THR A 43 17.40 0.79 19.34
C THR A 43 17.18 0.02 20.64
N ALA A 44 16.37 -1.08 20.59
CA ALA A 44 16.11 -1.98 21.70
C ALA A 44 15.69 -3.37 21.16
N GLU A 45 15.52 -4.34 22.06
CA GLU A 45 14.98 -5.65 21.68
C GLU A 45 13.65 -5.47 20.97
N ASN A 46 13.49 -6.12 19.80
CA ASN A 46 12.30 -6.04 18.95
C ASN A 46 11.84 -4.61 18.65
N THR A 47 12.76 -3.66 18.46
CA THR A 47 12.40 -2.27 18.24
C THR A 47 13.23 -1.67 17.11
N LEU A 48 12.55 -1.20 16.07
CA LEU A 48 13.09 -0.36 15.00
C LEU A 48 12.76 1.11 15.28
N GLU A 49 13.72 1.98 15.08
CA GLU A 49 13.52 3.41 15.34
C GLU A 49 14.40 4.27 14.44
N ASN A 50 13.79 5.29 13.85
CA ASN A 50 14.49 6.38 13.15
C ASN A 50 14.04 7.74 13.72
N GLU A 51 14.31 8.83 13.01
CA GLU A 51 13.91 10.17 13.46
C GLU A 51 12.40 10.42 13.44
N PHE A 52 11.62 9.67 12.65
CA PHE A 52 10.17 9.85 12.47
C PHE A 52 9.34 8.81 13.20
N LEU A 53 9.78 7.56 13.18
CA LEU A 53 8.99 6.42 13.62
C LEU A 53 9.72 5.59 14.66
N LYS A 54 8.92 4.98 15.55
CA LYS A 54 9.37 3.90 16.42
C LYS A 54 8.37 2.74 16.31
N ALA A 55 8.86 1.58 15.86
CA ALA A 55 8.08 0.35 15.74
C ALA A 55 8.59 -0.69 16.75
N HIS A 56 7.75 -1.06 17.70
CA HIS A 56 8.02 -2.14 18.64
C HIS A 56 7.18 -3.37 18.30
N PHE A 57 7.81 -4.54 18.27
CA PHE A 57 7.16 -5.80 17.95
C PHE A 57 6.80 -6.54 19.22
N GLU A 58 5.50 -6.71 19.45
CA GLU A 58 4.94 -7.43 20.58
C GLU A 58 5.22 -8.95 20.46
N PRO A 59 5.14 -9.73 21.54
CA PRO A 59 5.40 -11.18 21.51
C PRO A 59 4.53 -11.97 20.53
N ASP A 60 3.37 -11.45 20.15
CA ASP A 60 2.48 -12.04 19.15
C ASP A 60 2.75 -11.53 17.73
N GLY A 61 3.83 -10.76 17.53
CA GLY A 61 4.24 -10.24 16.25
C GLY A 61 3.47 -9.01 15.78
N SER A 62 2.47 -8.55 16.54
CA SER A 62 1.80 -7.29 16.24
C SER A 62 2.73 -6.09 16.51
N VAL A 63 2.50 -4.99 15.82
CA VAL A 63 3.35 -3.80 15.90
C VAL A 63 2.66 -2.72 16.72
N GLU A 64 3.38 -2.16 17.70
CA GLU A 64 3.11 -0.86 18.27
C GLU A 64 3.94 0.18 17.50
N LEU A 65 3.27 1.09 16.78
CA LEU A 65 3.92 2.12 15.96
C LEU A 65 3.68 3.50 16.54
N THR A 66 4.75 4.18 16.90
CA THR A 66 4.72 5.59 17.35
C THR A 66 5.10 6.50 16.20
N ASP A 67 4.24 7.45 15.88
CA ASP A 67 4.59 8.63 15.09
C ASP A 67 5.21 9.68 16.03
N LYS A 68 6.50 9.94 15.88
CA LYS A 68 7.23 10.87 16.74
C LYS A 68 6.86 12.34 16.52
N LYS A 69 6.21 12.66 15.41
CA LYS A 69 5.77 14.01 15.10
C LYS A 69 4.50 14.38 15.85
N THR A 70 3.56 13.46 15.93
CA THR A 70 2.27 13.64 16.61
C THR A 70 2.26 13.10 18.02
N ASP A 71 3.28 12.33 18.43
CA ASP A 71 3.34 11.53 19.67
C ASP A 71 2.19 10.49 19.75
N HIS A 72 1.50 10.21 18.64
CA HIS A 72 0.43 9.22 18.62
C HIS A 72 0.98 7.80 18.49
N VAL A 73 0.34 6.85 19.20
CA VAL A 73 0.76 5.44 19.24
C VAL A 73 -0.37 4.55 18.76
N TYR A 74 -0.14 3.88 17.64
CA TYR A 74 -1.01 2.84 17.11
C TYR A 74 -0.63 1.48 17.67
N ARG A 75 -1.60 0.64 18.04
CA ARG A 75 -1.37 -0.69 18.63
C ARG A 75 -2.14 -1.76 17.88
N GLY A 76 -1.60 -2.98 17.85
CA GLY A 76 -2.26 -4.12 17.19
C GLY A 76 -2.24 -4.02 15.67
N LEU A 77 -1.16 -3.48 15.10
CA LEU A 77 -0.98 -3.44 13.65
C LEU A 77 -0.36 -4.75 13.17
N GLY A 78 -0.82 -5.26 12.02
CA GLY A 78 -0.24 -6.46 11.39
C GLY A 78 -0.73 -7.79 11.99
N ILE A 79 -1.89 -7.81 12.63
CA ILE A 79 -2.56 -9.04 13.08
C ILE A 79 -3.16 -9.74 11.86
N PHE A 80 -2.92 -11.03 11.69
CA PHE A 80 -3.57 -11.82 10.64
C PHE A 80 -4.86 -12.44 11.15
N GLU A 81 -5.84 -12.52 10.25
CA GLU A 81 -7.13 -13.15 10.48
C GLU A 81 -7.50 -14.02 9.28
N ASP A 82 -7.90 -15.26 9.55
CA ASP A 82 -8.38 -16.21 8.56
C ASP A 82 -9.80 -16.67 8.90
N CYS A 83 -10.68 -16.62 7.92
CA CYS A 83 -12.05 -17.13 8.02
C CYS A 83 -12.42 -17.98 6.81
N GLY A 84 -13.44 -18.83 6.94
CA GLY A 84 -13.97 -19.60 5.83
C GLY A 84 -14.67 -18.70 4.79
N ASP A 85 -14.70 -19.15 3.54
CA ASP A 85 -15.45 -18.52 2.46
C ASP A 85 -16.26 -19.57 1.70
N ILE A 86 -17.57 -19.58 1.92
CA ILE A 86 -18.54 -20.43 1.22
C ILE A 86 -19.36 -19.64 0.20
N GLY A 87 -18.90 -18.45 -0.17
CA GLY A 87 -19.46 -17.62 -1.22
C GLY A 87 -19.07 -18.06 -2.62
N ASN A 88 -18.79 -17.10 -3.47
CA ASN A 88 -18.38 -17.31 -4.86
C ASN A 88 -17.41 -16.20 -5.30
N GLU A 89 -16.99 -16.17 -6.56
CA GLU A 89 -16.04 -15.13 -7.03
C GLU A 89 -16.56 -13.70 -6.88
N TYR A 90 -17.87 -13.47 -6.92
CA TYR A 90 -18.45 -12.13 -6.76
C TYR A 90 -18.66 -11.73 -5.30
N ILE A 91 -18.99 -12.69 -4.43
CA ILE A 91 -19.49 -12.40 -3.09
C ILE A 91 -18.78 -13.28 -2.07
N PHE A 92 -18.09 -12.63 -1.13
CA PHE A 92 -17.61 -13.28 0.09
C PHE A 92 -18.79 -13.64 1.01
N PHE A 93 -18.80 -14.86 1.51
CA PHE A 93 -19.76 -15.29 2.52
C PHE A 93 -19.13 -16.27 3.51
N ALA A 94 -18.97 -15.82 4.75
CA ALA A 94 -18.47 -16.68 5.81
C ALA A 94 -19.52 -17.70 6.24
N PRO A 95 -19.13 -18.93 6.64
CA PRO A 95 -20.03 -19.87 7.29
C PRO A 95 -20.71 -19.26 8.53
N VAL A 96 -21.98 -19.57 8.75
CA VAL A 96 -22.81 -18.93 9.80
C VAL A 96 -22.22 -19.03 11.20
N ASN A 97 -21.48 -20.11 11.50
CA ASN A 97 -20.86 -20.37 12.80
C ASN A 97 -19.34 -20.26 12.73
N ASP A 98 -18.79 -19.64 11.71
CA ASP A 98 -17.35 -19.49 11.61
C ASP A 98 -16.81 -18.56 12.70
N VAL A 99 -15.75 -19.00 13.31
CA VAL A 99 -14.96 -18.18 14.25
C VAL A 99 -13.62 -17.92 13.60
N PRO A 100 -13.33 -16.69 13.20
CA PRO A 100 -12.04 -16.38 12.59
C PRO A 100 -10.87 -16.80 13.47
N VAL A 101 -9.87 -17.43 12.87
CA VAL A 101 -8.61 -17.74 13.52
C VAL A 101 -7.68 -16.54 13.37
N THR A 102 -7.10 -16.07 14.47
CA THR A 102 -6.25 -14.87 14.43
C THR A 102 -4.88 -15.13 15.06
N THR A 103 -3.87 -14.34 14.68
CA THR A 103 -2.55 -14.36 15.31
C THR A 103 -2.51 -13.57 16.62
N LYS A 104 -3.55 -12.82 16.95
CA LYS A 104 -3.62 -12.01 18.16
C LYS A 104 -3.43 -12.84 19.43
N GLY A 105 -2.42 -12.48 20.22
CA GLY A 105 -2.06 -13.20 21.44
C GLY A 105 -1.37 -14.55 21.22
N THR A 106 -1.10 -14.95 20.01
CA THR A 106 -0.31 -16.17 19.67
C THR A 106 1.15 -15.81 19.51
N LYS A 107 2.04 -16.55 20.17
CA LYS A 107 3.47 -16.25 20.10
C LYS A 107 4.02 -16.37 18.69
N ALA A 108 4.69 -15.32 18.20
CA ALA A 108 5.44 -15.31 16.96
C ALA A 108 6.94 -15.57 17.16
N GLU A 109 7.62 -15.93 16.08
CA GLU A 109 9.08 -15.95 16.01
C GLU A 109 9.55 -14.62 15.42
N ILE A 110 10.29 -13.82 16.19
CA ILE A 110 10.76 -12.49 15.80
C ILE A 110 12.28 -12.53 15.70
N THR A 111 12.82 -12.13 14.54
CA THR A 111 14.26 -12.14 14.28
C THR A 111 14.68 -10.90 13.50
N VAL A 112 15.91 -10.44 13.71
CA VAL A 112 16.51 -9.39 12.87
C VAL A 112 17.03 -10.03 11.60
N ALA A 113 16.50 -9.62 10.45
CA ALA A 113 16.92 -10.11 9.14
C ALA A 113 18.03 -9.25 8.52
N GLU A 114 17.98 -7.94 8.74
CA GLU A 114 19.00 -6.99 8.25
C GLU A 114 19.15 -5.83 9.23
N ASP A 115 20.39 -5.34 9.39
CA ASP A 115 20.70 -4.12 10.12
C ASP A 115 21.92 -3.45 9.50
N ASN A 116 21.74 -2.28 8.92
CA ASN A 116 22.79 -1.48 8.31
C ASN A 116 22.50 0.01 8.43
N ALA A 117 23.43 0.85 7.93
CA ALA A 117 23.33 2.31 8.04
C ALA A 117 22.14 2.95 7.30
N CYS A 118 21.51 2.22 6.37
CA CYS A 118 20.44 2.77 5.53
C CYS A 118 19.05 2.24 5.93
N ARG A 119 19.00 1.00 6.48
CA ARG A 119 17.75 0.35 6.88
C ARG A 119 17.97 -0.78 7.87
N ALA A 120 16.91 -1.11 8.59
CA ALA A 120 16.84 -2.37 9.34
C ALA A 120 15.56 -3.13 8.98
N VAL A 121 15.66 -4.47 9.06
CA VAL A 121 14.55 -5.38 8.74
C VAL A 121 14.35 -6.36 9.88
N VAL A 122 13.12 -6.41 10.39
CA VAL A 122 12.66 -7.43 11.33
C VAL A 122 11.76 -8.41 10.61
N SER A 123 12.05 -9.69 10.75
CA SER A 123 11.23 -10.79 10.24
C SER A 123 10.39 -11.38 11.36
N VAL A 124 9.08 -11.45 11.13
CA VAL A 124 8.08 -12.03 12.04
C VAL A 124 7.46 -13.25 11.36
N LYS A 125 7.58 -14.43 12.01
CA LYS A 125 6.96 -15.65 11.51
C LYS A 125 5.83 -16.10 12.42
N HIS A 126 4.65 -16.31 11.82
CA HIS A 126 3.49 -16.91 12.46
C HIS A 126 3.23 -18.31 11.91
N THR A 127 2.68 -19.18 12.76
CA THR A 127 2.12 -20.47 12.35
C THR A 127 0.72 -20.58 12.89
N MET A 128 -0.26 -20.58 11.97
CA MET A 128 -1.68 -20.75 12.29
C MET A 128 -2.09 -22.19 12.00
N MET A 129 -3.00 -22.75 12.81
CA MET A 129 -3.63 -24.05 12.51
C MET A 129 -4.99 -23.78 11.88
N LEU A 130 -5.10 -23.99 10.56
CA LEU A 130 -6.28 -23.63 9.78
C LEU A 130 -6.95 -24.86 9.18
N PRO A 131 -8.28 -24.89 9.04
CA PRO A 131 -8.99 -25.89 8.24
C PRO A 131 -8.50 -25.89 6.79
N ASP A 132 -8.26 -27.07 6.23
CA ASP A 132 -7.73 -27.22 4.86
C ASP A 132 -8.73 -26.88 3.76
N ALA A 133 -10.03 -26.91 4.06
CA ALA A 133 -11.11 -26.50 3.16
C ALA A 133 -12.45 -26.33 3.92
N ALA A 134 -13.51 -25.93 3.22
CA ALA A 134 -14.88 -26.13 3.68
C ALA A 134 -15.24 -27.62 3.76
N ASP A 135 -16.24 -27.97 4.55
CA ASP A 135 -16.75 -29.33 4.66
C ASP A 135 -17.41 -29.82 3.35
N GLU A 136 -17.72 -31.13 3.28
CA GLU A 136 -18.28 -31.78 2.09
C GLU A 136 -19.66 -31.22 1.70
N THR A 137 -20.36 -30.56 2.61
CA THR A 137 -21.67 -29.96 2.37
C THR A 137 -21.61 -28.93 1.26
N LEU A 138 -20.53 -28.12 1.19
CA LEU A 138 -20.40 -27.05 0.20
C LEU A 138 -20.47 -27.58 -1.24
N ALA A 139 -19.88 -28.72 -1.52
CA ALA A 139 -19.89 -29.30 -2.87
C ALA A 139 -21.34 -29.65 -3.33
N GLY A 140 -22.11 -30.27 -2.45
CA GLY A 140 -23.52 -30.57 -2.72
C GLY A 140 -24.38 -29.31 -2.86
N GLU A 141 -24.17 -28.32 -2.02
CA GLU A 141 -24.91 -27.05 -2.10
C GLU A 141 -24.65 -26.29 -3.40
N ILE A 142 -23.43 -26.34 -3.93
CA ILE A 142 -23.10 -25.76 -5.24
C ILE A 142 -23.78 -26.56 -6.37
N GLU A 143 -23.73 -27.88 -6.33
CA GLU A 143 -24.36 -28.74 -7.34
C GLU A 143 -25.90 -28.56 -7.36
N ASP A 144 -26.51 -28.39 -6.19
CA ASP A 144 -27.95 -28.14 -6.01
C ASP A 144 -28.31 -26.67 -6.25
N LEU A 145 -27.39 -25.80 -6.66
CA LEU A 145 -27.57 -24.36 -6.89
C LEU A 145 -28.15 -23.61 -5.68
N VAL A 146 -27.73 -24.01 -4.47
CA VAL A 146 -28.12 -23.29 -3.25
C VAL A 146 -27.45 -21.90 -3.25
N GLU A 147 -28.30 -20.87 -3.23
CA GLU A 147 -27.81 -19.50 -3.17
C GLU A 147 -26.90 -19.27 -1.93
N PHE A 148 -25.76 -18.60 -2.08
CA PHE A 148 -24.72 -18.45 -1.04
C PHE A 148 -25.29 -18.08 0.34
N LYS A 149 -26.28 -17.18 0.41
CA LYS A 149 -26.92 -16.75 1.66
C LYS A 149 -27.71 -17.86 2.39
N HIS A 150 -28.01 -18.96 1.71
CA HIS A 150 -28.76 -20.11 2.26
C HIS A 150 -27.88 -21.33 2.50
N ARG A 151 -26.59 -21.23 2.18
CA ARG A 151 -25.62 -22.30 2.43
C ARG A 151 -25.45 -22.56 3.92
N LYS A 152 -25.24 -23.83 4.25
CA LYS A 152 -25.05 -24.33 5.63
C LYS A 152 -23.68 -24.96 5.82
N ALA A 153 -22.89 -25.04 4.76
CA ALA A 153 -21.55 -25.55 4.81
C ALA A 153 -20.73 -24.82 5.89
N SER A 154 -19.83 -25.53 6.52
CA SER A 154 -18.94 -25.02 7.55
C SER A 154 -17.48 -25.25 7.14
N ARG A 155 -16.55 -24.74 7.91
CA ARG A 155 -15.13 -25.10 7.74
C ARG A 155 -14.93 -26.57 8.11
N GLY A 156 -14.06 -27.26 7.37
CA GLY A 156 -13.65 -28.62 7.66
C GLY A 156 -12.97 -28.76 9.03
N SER A 157 -12.93 -29.98 9.54
CA SER A 157 -12.31 -30.26 10.85
C SER A 157 -10.83 -30.65 10.77
N HIS A 158 -10.31 -30.90 9.56
CA HIS A 158 -8.89 -31.23 9.36
C HIS A 158 -8.06 -29.95 9.37
N LEU A 159 -7.19 -29.82 10.37
CA LEU A 159 -6.35 -28.64 10.54
C LEU A 159 -4.94 -28.92 9.99
N VAL A 160 -4.43 -27.95 9.24
CA VAL A 160 -3.06 -27.96 8.71
C VAL A 160 -2.31 -26.71 9.18
N PRO A 161 -0.97 -26.77 9.32
CA PRO A 161 -0.17 -25.61 9.63
C PRO A 161 -0.13 -24.65 8.43
N PHE A 162 -0.36 -23.38 8.69
CA PHE A 162 -0.27 -22.30 7.71
C PHE A 162 0.75 -21.28 8.21
N GLU A 163 1.87 -21.18 7.51
CA GLU A 163 2.96 -20.29 7.88
C GLU A 163 2.86 -18.95 7.12
N ILE A 164 3.06 -17.86 7.85
CA ILE A 164 3.13 -16.50 7.32
C ILE A 164 4.44 -15.89 7.79
N VAL A 165 5.24 -15.40 6.85
CA VAL A 165 6.49 -14.68 7.13
C VAL A 165 6.32 -13.24 6.69
N THR A 166 6.51 -12.31 7.61
CA THR A 166 6.38 -10.89 7.35
C THR A 166 7.68 -10.17 7.66
N GLU A 167 8.23 -9.47 6.68
CA GLU A 167 9.40 -8.62 6.80
C GLU A 167 8.95 -7.17 6.95
N TYR A 168 9.32 -6.55 8.07
CA TYR A 168 9.07 -5.14 8.35
C TYR A 168 10.38 -4.37 8.16
N THR A 169 10.38 -3.42 7.24
CA THR A 169 11.55 -2.61 6.90
C THR A 169 11.35 -1.17 7.35
N LEU A 170 12.26 -0.66 8.15
CA LEU A 170 12.37 0.76 8.45
C LEU A 170 13.63 1.32 7.78
N GLU A 171 13.45 2.31 6.93
CA GLU A 171 14.55 3.04 6.29
C GLU A 171 15.00 4.20 7.18
N LYS A 172 16.27 4.61 7.08
CA LYS A 172 16.88 5.63 7.93
C LYS A 172 16.06 6.92 7.98
N HIS A 173 15.63 7.43 6.84
CA HIS A 173 14.81 8.64 6.73
C HIS A 173 13.39 8.35 6.25
N GLY A 174 12.96 7.08 6.34
CA GLY A 174 11.62 6.64 5.94
C GLY A 174 10.55 7.14 6.90
N LYS A 175 9.43 7.60 6.35
CA LYS A 175 8.23 8.02 7.08
C LYS A 175 7.14 6.93 7.12
N ALA A 176 7.42 5.80 6.49
CA ALA A 176 6.55 4.62 6.43
C ALA A 176 7.27 3.39 6.97
N LEU A 177 6.51 2.47 7.55
CA LEU A 177 6.99 1.12 7.85
C LEU A 177 6.58 0.24 6.67
N LYS A 178 7.56 -0.17 5.84
CA LYS A 178 7.36 -1.04 4.68
C LYS A 178 7.17 -2.48 5.12
N VAL A 179 6.24 -3.17 4.52
CA VAL A 179 5.88 -4.54 4.91
C VAL A 179 5.80 -5.44 3.68
N LYS A 180 6.46 -6.60 3.78
CA LYS A 180 6.38 -7.66 2.79
C LYS A 180 5.96 -8.95 3.47
N THR A 181 4.81 -9.49 3.09
CA THR A 181 4.24 -10.71 3.64
C THR A 181 4.26 -11.82 2.62
N THR A 182 4.84 -12.96 2.99
CA THR A 182 4.91 -14.15 2.14
C THR A 182 4.28 -15.34 2.85
N PHE A 183 3.47 -16.10 2.13
CA PHE A 183 2.86 -17.35 2.58
C PHE A 183 2.67 -18.31 1.41
N ASN A 184 2.64 -19.62 1.70
CA ASN A 184 2.31 -20.64 0.71
C ASN A 184 0.88 -21.13 0.97
N ASN A 185 -0.07 -20.68 0.12
CA ASN A 185 -1.45 -21.11 0.25
C ASN A 185 -1.62 -22.58 -0.16
N GLN A 186 -1.97 -23.43 0.80
CA GLN A 186 -2.25 -24.86 0.62
C GLN A 186 -3.70 -25.22 1.01
N ILE A 187 -4.49 -24.24 1.43
CA ILE A 187 -5.86 -24.42 1.89
C ILE A 187 -6.86 -23.80 0.92
N LYS A 188 -8.12 -24.18 1.02
CA LYS A 188 -9.20 -23.78 0.11
C LYS A 188 -10.36 -23.16 0.87
N ASP A 189 -11.21 -22.44 0.14
CA ASP A 189 -12.48 -21.90 0.65
C ASP A 189 -12.28 -21.03 1.89
N HIS A 190 -11.32 -20.08 1.80
CA HIS A 190 -10.96 -19.21 2.90
C HIS A 190 -10.59 -17.79 2.44
N ARG A 191 -10.61 -16.88 3.38
CA ARG A 191 -10.12 -15.50 3.22
C ARG A 191 -9.11 -15.18 4.31
N LEU A 192 -7.89 -14.78 3.91
CA LEU A 192 -6.84 -14.27 4.77
C LEU A 192 -6.77 -12.76 4.68
N ARG A 193 -6.79 -12.08 5.83
CA ARG A 193 -6.66 -10.62 5.96
C ARG A 193 -5.53 -10.24 6.89
N VAL A 194 -4.98 -9.04 6.70
CA VAL A 194 -4.15 -8.36 7.69
C VAL A 194 -4.93 -7.20 8.30
N LEU A 195 -4.85 -7.05 9.61
CA LEU A 195 -5.62 -6.09 10.40
C LEU A 195 -4.73 -5.00 10.96
N PHE A 196 -5.22 -3.76 10.92
CA PHE A 196 -4.56 -2.58 11.48
C PHE A 196 -5.55 -1.87 12.40
N GLU A 197 -5.44 -2.13 13.72
CA GLU A 197 -6.30 -1.48 14.72
C GLU A 197 -5.92 0.01 14.78
N THR A 198 -6.74 0.91 14.23
CA THR A 198 -6.40 2.34 14.23
C THR A 198 -6.64 2.98 15.59
N GLY A 199 -7.62 2.51 16.35
CA GLY A 199 -8.04 3.11 17.60
C GLY A 199 -8.71 4.48 17.44
N LEU A 200 -8.95 4.92 16.21
CA LEU A 200 -9.55 6.21 15.88
C LEU A 200 -11.09 6.14 15.92
N HIS A 201 -11.73 7.25 16.25
CA HIS A 201 -13.18 7.35 16.39
C HIS A 201 -13.75 8.31 15.34
N THR A 202 -14.02 7.80 14.14
CA THR A 202 -14.61 8.55 13.04
C THR A 202 -15.69 7.73 12.35
N ASP A 203 -16.70 8.39 11.79
CA ASP A 203 -17.78 7.75 11.06
C ASP A 203 -17.43 7.47 9.58
N PHE A 204 -16.30 7.99 9.12
CA PHE A 204 -15.87 7.93 7.73
C PHE A 204 -14.43 7.44 7.62
N HIS A 205 -14.15 6.85 6.48
CA HIS A 205 -12.81 6.56 6.01
C HIS A 205 -12.63 7.06 4.58
N TYR A 206 -11.40 7.02 4.10
CA TYR A 206 -11.04 7.50 2.77
C TYR A 206 -10.29 6.42 2.03
N ALA A 207 -10.61 6.20 0.77
CA ALA A 207 -9.94 5.20 -0.05
C ALA A 207 -9.59 5.77 -1.41
N ASP A 208 -8.38 5.47 -1.87
CA ASP A 208 -8.00 5.78 -3.24
C ASP A 208 -8.91 5.03 -4.22
N SER A 209 -9.42 5.78 -5.17
CA SER A 209 -10.32 5.33 -6.22
C SER A 209 -9.87 5.91 -7.56
N VAL A 210 -10.71 5.83 -8.59
CA VAL A 210 -10.32 6.32 -9.93
C VAL A 210 -10.35 7.84 -9.97
N PHE A 211 -9.18 8.47 -9.91
CA PHE A 211 -8.99 9.93 -9.92
C PHE A 211 -9.64 10.69 -8.75
N GLU A 212 -9.84 10.02 -7.63
CA GLU A 212 -10.36 10.65 -6.42
C GLU A 212 -9.92 9.90 -5.17
N VAL A 213 -9.97 10.57 -4.02
CA VAL A 213 -9.96 9.94 -2.71
C VAL A 213 -11.41 9.92 -2.21
N ALA A 214 -12.04 8.75 -2.33
CA ALA A 214 -13.45 8.58 -2.02
C ALA A 214 -13.68 8.60 -0.51
N LYS A 215 -14.47 9.53 -0.01
CA LYS A 215 -14.97 9.53 1.37
C LYS A 215 -16.14 8.56 1.50
N ARG A 216 -16.03 7.58 2.38
CA ARG A 216 -17.02 6.52 2.56
C ARG A 216 -17.43 6.39 4.02
N PRO A 217 -18.74 6.13 4.30
CA PRO A 217 -19.17 5.82 5.66
C PRO A 217 -18.60 4.46 6.11
N ASN A 218 -18.22 4.35 7.40
CA ASN A 218 -17.74 3.10 7.98
C ASN A 218 -18.84 2.05 8.13
N VAL A 219 -20.09 2.49 8.17
CA VAL A 219 -21.27 1.61 8.23
C VAL A 219 -22.06 1.74 6.93
N PRO A 220 -22.23 0.65 6.15
CA PRO A 220 -23.06 0.66 4.95
C PRO A 220 -24.50 1.10 5.25
N ALA A 221 -25.16 1.70 4.25
CA ALA A 221 -26.54 2.13 4.38
C ALA A 221 -27.49 0.94 4.61
N ASP A 222 -28.43 1.09 5.54
CA ASP A 222 -29.43 0.06 5.87
C ASP A 222 -30.36 -0.27 4.70
N THR A 223 -30.40 0.60 3.70
CA THR A 223 -31.20 0.43 2.48
C THR A 223 -30.58 -0.49 1.44
N TRP A 224 -29.35 -0.92 1.63
CA TRP A 224 -28.70 -1.86 0.71
C TRP A 224 -29.29 -3.26 0.89
N GLU A 225 -29.62 -3.91 -0.20
CA GLU A 225 -30.23 -5.24 -0.19
C GLU A 225 -29.29 -6.31 0.40
N ASN A 226 -28.00 -6.18 0.15
CA ASN A 226 -26.96 -7.08 0.63
C ASN A 226 -25.75 -6.28 1.09
N PRO A 227 -25.81 -5.66 2.28
CA PRO A 227 -24.77 -4.78 2.75
C PRO A 227 -23.49 -5.57 3.02
N CYS A 228 -22.51 -5.42 2.15
CA CYS A 228 -21.16 -5.91 2.35
C CYS A 228 -20.30 -4.75 2.87
N ASN A 229 -19.55 -5.00 3.94
CA ASN A 229 -18.59 -4.00 4.44
C ASN A 229 -17.31 -3.96 3.60
N ALA A 230 -17.00 -5.05 2.87
CA ALA A 230 -15.85 -5.10 1.98
C ALA A 230 -16.03 -4.12 0.81
N GLN A 231 -15.03 -3.31 0.56
CA GLN A 231 -15.00 -2.28 -0.45
C GLN A 231 -13.70 -2.34 -1.24
N HIS A 232 -13.65 -1.65 -2.38
CA HIS A 232 -12.47 -1.61 -3.22
C HIS A 232 -11.57 -0.41 -2.88
N GLN A 233 -10.28 -0.58 -3.10
CA GLN A 233 -9.25 0.46 -3.11
C GLN A 233 -8.30 0.25 -4.29
N GLN A 234 -7.54 1.29 -4.63
CA GLN A 234 -6.40 1.16 -5.56
C GLN A 234 -5.08 1.17 -4.78
N CYS A 235 -4.56 2.33 -4.44
CA CYS A 235 -3.25 2.44 -3.81
C CYS A 235 -3.30 2.46 -2.30
N PHE A 236 -4.39 2.93 -1.68
CA PHE A 236 -4.46 3.05 -0.23
C PHE A 236 -5.88 3.13 0.34
N VAL A 237 -5.96 2.86 1.63
CA VAL A 237 -7.08 3.22 2.52
C VAL A 237 -6.56 4.03 3.69
N ASN A 238 -7.32 5.04 4.11
CA ASN A 238 -6.96 5.95 5.19
C ASN A 238 -8.12 6.11 6.19
N VAL A 239 -7.77 6.16 7.46
CA VAL A 239 -8.66 6.55 8.56
C VAL A 239 -7.96 7.67 9.33
N HIS A 240 -8.63 8.81 9.52
CA HIS A 240 -8.06 9.92 10.27
C HIS A 240 -9.11 10.68 11.10
N GLU A 241 -8.63 11.32 12.12
CA GLU A 241 -9.30 12.36 12.91
C GLU A 241 -8.68 13.73 12.59
N ASP A 242 -9.13 14.77 13.29
CA ASP A 242 -8.66 16.14 13.03
C ASP A 242 -7.16 16.35 13.29
N ALA A 243 -6.51 15.52 14.09
CA ALA A 243 -5.14 15.72 14.53
C ALA A 243 -4.14 14.72 13.90
N TYR A 244 -4.55 13.51 13.62
CA TYR A 244 -3.70 12.43 13.14
C TYR A 244 -4.49 11.34 12.43
N GLY A 245 -3.82 10.49 11.69
CA GLY A 245 -4.42 9.39 10.95
C GLY A 245 -3.42 8.30 10.55
N LEU A 246 -3.97 7.24 9.99
CA LEU A 246 -3.24 6.09 9.50
C LEU A 246 -3.64 5.79 8.06
N THR A 247 -2.67 5.81 7.16
CA THR A 247 -2.82 5.38 5.77
C THR A 247 -2.17 4.00 5.60
N ILE A 248 -2.88 3.05 5.02
CA ILE A 248 -2.35 1.75 4.61
C ILE A 248 -2.26 1.75 3.10
N ALA A 249 -1.04 1.88 2.58
CA ALA A 249 -0.76 1.76 1.15
C ALA A 249 -0.55 0.30 0.78
N ASN A 250 -0.81 -0.06 -0.48
CA ASN A 250 -0.67 -1.44 -0.95
C ASN A 250 -0.26 -1.52 -2.42
N LYS A 251 0.30 -2.66 -2.84
CA LYS A 251 0.53 -3.01 -4.25
C LYS A 251 -0.42 -4.13 -4.67
N GLY A 252 -1.54 -3.76 -5.32
CA GLY A 252 -2.47 -4.72 -5.92
C GLY A 252 -3.40 -5.44 -4.96
N LEU A 253 -3.58 -4.96 -3.74
CA LEU A 253 -4.54 -5.49 -2.76
C LEU A 253 -5.84 -4.68 -2.84
N ALA A 254 -6.72 -5.08 -3.74
CA ALA A 254 -7.87 -4.29 -4.14
C ALA A 254 -9.05 -4.30 -3.15
N GLU A 255 -9.08 -5.21 -2.17
CA GLU A 255 -10.20 -5.34 -1.22
C GLU A 255 -9.77 -4.98 0.19
N TYR A 256 -10.56 -4.15 0.85
CA TYR A 256 -10.45 -3.85 2.28
C TYR A 256 -11.82 -3.74 2.94
N GLU A 257 -11.84 -3.73 4.26
CA GLU A 257 -13.02 -3.51 5.10
C GLU A 257 -12.64 -2.65 6.30
N ILE A 258 -13.52 -1.75 6.73
CA ILE A 258 -13.42 -1.14 8.06
C ILE A 258 -14.30 -1.95 9.01
N LEU A 259 -13.66 -2.60 10.00
CA LEU A 259 -14.37 -3.47 10.94
C LEU A 259 -15.25 -2.66 11.90
N ARG A 260 -16.40 -3.21 12.25
CA ARG A 260 -17.34 -2.62 13.22
C ARG A 260 -17.00 -3.00 14.65
N ASP A 261 -15.74 -2.87 15.01
CA ASP A 261 -15.19 -3.30 16.30
C ASP A 261 -15.02 -2.15 17.32
N GLY A 262 -15.49 -0.95 16.96
CA GLY A 262 -15.34 0.27 17.75
C GLY A 262 -13.95 0.90 17.72
N LYS A 263 -13.04 0.36 16.89
CA LYS A 263 -11.66 0.86 16.72
C LYS A 263 -11.37 1.32 15.29
N ASN A 264 -12.35 1.20 14.40
CA ASN A 264 -12.17 1.42 12.96
C ASN A 264 -10.94 0.69 12.42
N THR A 265 -10.84 -0.61 12.74
CA THR A 265 -9.75 -1.46 12.25
C THR A 265 -9.85 -1.58 10.74
N ILE A 266 -8.74 -1.25 10.07
CA ILE A 266 -8.58 -1.47 8.64
C ILE A 266 -8.20 -2.94 8.44
N ALA A 267 -9.01 -3.70 7.71
CA ALA A 267 -8.74 -5.09 7.34
C ALA A 267 -8.49 -5.17 5.84
N VAL A 268 -7.26 -5.46 5.43
CA VAL A 268 -6.89 -5.60 4.02
C VAL A 268 -6.86 -7.08 3.64
N THR A 269 -7.56 -7.46 2.58
CA THR A 269 -7.58 -8.83 2.09
C THR A 269 -6.30 -9.14 1.34
N LEU A 270 -5.53 -10.11 1.85
CA LEU A 270 -4.31 -10.61 1.23
C LEU A 270 -4.59 -11.76 0.25
N HIS A 271 -5.59 -12.57 0.58
CA HIS A 271 -5.98 -13.72 -0.20
C HIS A 271 -7.45 -14.04 0.02
N ARG A 272 -8.11 -14.49 -1.05
CA ARG A 272 -9.44 -15.05 -1.03
C ARG A 272 -9.50 -16.24 -2.00
N GLY A 273 -9.86 -17.41 -1.50
CA GLY A 273 -9.99 -18.65 -2.29
C GLY A 273 -11.42 -19.14 -2.29
N VAL A 274 -11.99 -19.36 -3.48
CA VAL A 274 -13.34 -19.90 -3.68
C VAL A 274 -13.31 -20.93 -4.79
N ARG A 275 -14.38 -21.73 -4.96
CA ARG A 275 -14.41 -22.82 -5.92
C ARG A 275 -15.35 -22.66 -7.10
N GLU A 276 -16.14 -21.59 -7.14
CA GLU A 276 -17.12 -21.36 -8.20
C GLU A 276 -17.24 -19.90 -8.60
N LEU A 277 -17.69 -19.68 -9.84
CA LEU A 277 -18.03 -18.36 -10.35
C LEU A 277 -19.28 -17.78 -9.69
N GLY A 278 -20.29 -18.63 -9.43
CA GLY A 278 -21.50 -18.23 -8.71
C GLY A 278 -22.56 -17.53 -9.58
N ASP A 279 -22.63 -17.86 -10.85
CA ASP A 279 -23.62 -17.32 -11.78
C ASP A 279 -24.84 -18.27 -11.93
N TRP A 280 -25.49 -18.28 -13.07
CA TRP A 280 -26.76 -18.97 -13.36
C TRP A 280 -26.69 -20.50 -13.40
N GLY A 281 -25.57 -21.12 -13.09
CA GLY A 281 -25.38 -22.55 -13.14
C GLY A 281 -24.19 -22.99 -12.30
N VAL A 282 -23.81 -24.27 -12.41
CA VAL A 282 -22.60 -24.79 -11.79
C VAL A 282 -21.40 -24.50 -12.67
N PHE A 283 -20.64 -23.48 -12.30
CA PHE A 283 -19.42 -23.05 -13.00
C PHE A 283 -18.24 -23.16 -12.04
N LEU A 284 -17.65 -24.35 -11.95
CA LEU A 284 -16.50 -24.59 -11.08
C LEU A 284 -15.27 -23.86 -11.59
N THR A 285 -14.61 -23.12 -10.70
CA THR A 285 -13.39 -22.35 -10.96
C THR A 285 -12.28 -22.78 -9.99
N PRO A 286 -11.72 -24.01 -10.13
CA PRO A 286 -10.74 -24.54 -9.18
C PRO A 286 -9.50 -23.70 -9.04
N GLU A 287 -9.08 -22.97 -10.07
CA GLU A 287 -7.92 -22.08 -10.05
C GLU A 287 -8.17 -20.81 -9.20
N ALA A 288 -9.46 -20.45 -8.94
CA ALA A 288 -9.79 -19.34 -8.05
C ALA A 288 -9.48 -19.64 -6.57
N GLN A 289 -9.09 -20.87 -6.23
CA GLN A 289 -8.47 -21.18 -4.94
C GLN A 289 -7.06 -20.58 -4.81
N CYS A 290 -6.45 -20.17 -5.91
CA CYS A 290 -5.17 -19.50 -5.98
C CYS A 290 -4.09 -20.15 -5.08
N LEU A 291 -3.93 -21.49 -5.16
CA LEU A 291 -2.94 -22.24 -4.38
C LEU A 291 -1.51 -21.82 -4.76
N GLY A 292 -0.57 -22.09 -3.87
CA GLY A 292 0.85 -21.84 -4.04
C GLY A 292 1.36 -20.59 -3.32
N GLU A 293 2.63 -20.27 -3.56
CA GLU A 293 3.30 -19.14 -2.91
C GLU A 293 2.72 -17.80 -3.34
N LYS A 294 2.52 -16.94 -2.37
CA LYS A 294 2.05 -15.54 -2.52
C LYS A 294 2.98 -14.61 -1.77
N THR A 295 3.25 -13.47 -2.38
CA THR A 295 3.93 -12.35 -1.74
C THR A 295 3.08 -11.11 -1.94
N THR A 296 2.86 -10.36 -0.87
CA THR A 296 2.11 -9.11 -0.87
C THR A 296 2.95 -8.01 -0.23
N GLU A 297 2.83 -6.80 -0.75
CA GLU A 297 3.56 -5.64 -0.26
C GLU A 297 2.59 -4.51 0.10
N TYR A 298 2.82 -3.89 1.25
CA TYR A 298 2.05 -2.76 1.73
C TYR A 298 2.90 -1.88 2.66
N GLU A 299 2.42 -0.67 2.95
CA GLU A 299 3.08 0.25 3.86
C GLU A 299 2.11 0.75 4.92
N ILE A 300 2.65 0.99 6.11
CA ILE A 300 1.94 1.58 7.24
C ILE A 300 2.48 3.01 7.40
N ILE A 301 1.65 4.01 7.13
CA ILE A 301 2.03 5.41 7.06
C ILE A 301 1.21 6.21 8.09
N PRO A 302 1.70 6.40 9.31
CA PRO A 302 1.07 7.32 10.25
C PRO A 302 1.34 8.76 9.81
N HIS A 303 0.41 9.66 10.10
CA HIS A 303 0.52 11.06 9.69
C HIS A 303 -0.24 12.00 10.61
N GLY A 304 0.15 13.28 10.61
CA GLY A 304 -0.60 14.36 11.21
C GLY A 304 -1.72 14.89 10.31
N ALA A 305 -2.29 16.01 10.70
CA ALA A 305 -3.34 16.71 9.96
C ALA A 305 -2.79 17.64 8.86
N GLY A 306 -3.68 18.18 8.06
CA GLY A 306 -3.38 19.19 7.05
C GLY A 306 -2.48 18.66 5.93
N GLU A 307 -1.32 19.28 5.73
CA GLU A 307 -0.38 18.87 4.67
C GLU A 307 0.13 17.44 4.82
N GLU A 308 0.30 16.95 6.05
CA GLU A 308 0.78 15.60 6.33
C GLU A 308 -0.18 14.52 5.81
N LEU A 309 -1.47 14.78 5.81
CA LEU A 309 -2.46 13.88 5.21
C LEU A 309 -2.17 13.68 3.71
N TYR A 310 -1.96 14.76 2.97
CA TYR A 310 -1.66 14.67 1.53
C TYR A 310 -0.28 14.09 1.25
N HIS A 311 0.70 14.33 2.12
CA HIS A 311 2.01 13.67 2.03
C HIS A 311 1.89 12.15 2.25
N SER A 312 0.97 11.68 3.09
CA SER A 312 0.74 10.23 3.24
C SER A 312 0.14 9.61 1.97
N TYR A 313 -0.71 10.35 1.25
CA TYR A 313 -1.23 9.92 -0.04
C TYR A 313 -0.13 9.92 -1.13
N GLU A 314 0.73 10.94 -1.14
CA GLU A 314 1.87 11.01 -2.04
C GLU A 314 2.82 9.84 -1.83
N GLU A 315 3.16 9.50 -0.58
CA GLU A 315 3.96 8.32 -0.21
C GLU A 315 3.32 7.04 -0.75
N ALA A 316 2.00 6.87 -0.57
CA ALA A 316 1.26 5.72 -1.07
C ALA A 316 1.30 5.61 -2.60
N TYR A 317 1.26 6.72 -3.34
CA TYR A 317 1.44 6.71 -4.79
C TYR A 317 2.88 6.43 -5.21
N GLN A 318 3.87 6.96 -4.49
CA GLN A 318 5.29 6.67 -4.75
C GLN A 318 5.60 5.20 -4.53
N PHE A 319 4.98 4.56 -3.55
CA PHE A 319 5.10 3.13 -3.29
C PHE A 319 4.71 2.25 -4.49
N GLN A 320 3.85 2.73 -5.39
CA GLN A 320 3.48 1.99 -6.60
C GLN A 320 4.62 1.85 -7.60
N THR A 321 5.64 2.71 -7.52
CA THR A 321 6.69 2.80 -8.53
C THR A 321 8.04 2.47 -7.91
N ASP A 322 8.63 1.36 -8.35
CA ASP A 322 9.96 0.99 -7.90
C ASP A 322 11.04 1.90 -8.54
N TRP A 323 12.07 2.19 -7.75
CA TRP A 323 13.25 2.88 -8.25
C TRP A 323 13.92 2.08 -9.37
N GLN A 324 14.23 2.76 -10.48
CA GLN A 324 14.99 2.16 -11.55
C GLN A 324 16.47 2.48 -11.35
N THR A 325 17.30 1.46 -11.27
CA THR A 325 18.75 1.60 -11.11
C THR A 325 19.48 0.92 -12.27
N ALA A 326 20.56 1.55 -12.73
CA ALA A 326 21.44 0.97 -13.75
C ALA A 326 22.89 1.11 -13.35
N GLY A 327 23.62 -0.02 -13.28
CA GLY A 327 25.06 -0.02 -13.15
C GLY A 327 25.74 0.22 -14.50
N MET A 328 26.72 1.12 -14.55
CA MET A 328 27.48 1.35 -15.77
C MET A 328 28.97 1.61 -15.44
N GLU A 329 29.84 1.29 -16.38
CA GLU A 329 31.23 1.68 -16.28
C GLU A 329 31.40 3.18 -16.59
N ARG A 330 32.51 3.75 -16.12
CA ARG A 330 32.83 5.14 -16.39
C ARG A 330 33.00 5.35 -17.90
N GLN A 331 32.21 6.24 -18.46
CA GLN A 331 32.25 6.59 -19.88
C GLN A 331 32.13 8.09 -20.09
N ALA A 332 32.59 8.57 -21.27
CA ALA A 332 32.35 9.94 -21.68
C ALA A 332 30.90 10.10 -22.11
N GLY A 333 30.22 11.12 -21.61
CA GLY A 333 28.85 11.44 -21.96
C GLY A 333 28.62 12.95 -21.98
N THR A 334 27.49 13.36 -22.57
CA THR A 334 27.07 14.76 -22.67
C THR A 334 25.90 15.10 -21.75
N LEU A 335 25.27 14.08 -21.14
CA LEU A 335 24.17 14.26 -20.20
C LEU A 335 24.71 14.76 -18.84
N PRO A 336 23.96 15.61 -18.14
CA PRO A 336 24.35 16.06 -16.80
C PRO A 336 24.29 14.89 -15.81
N GLN A 337 25.04 15.01 -14.71
CA GLN A 337 25.03 14.03 -13.63
C GLN A 337 23.67 13.94 -12.97
N THR A 338 23.02 15.07 -12.73
CA THR A 338 21.68 15.18 -12.20
C THR A 338 20.80 15.87 -13.22
N TYR A 339 19.63 15.33 -13.49
CA TYR A 339 18.69 15.90 -14.45
C TYR A 339 17.26 15.75 -13.97
N ARG A 340 16.48 16.81 -14.15
CA ARG A 340 15.04 16.86 -13.93
C ARG A 340 14.34 17.18 -15.23
N PHE A 341 13.49 16.26 -15.69
CA PHE A 341 12.77 16.43 -16.95
C PHE A 341 11.64 17.47 -16.81
N VAL A 342 10.88 17.39 -15.72
CA VAL A 342 9.84 18.35 -15.36
C VAL A 342 9.76 18.45 -13.83
N GLU A 343 9.61 19.66 -13.33
CA GLU A 343 9.28 19.90 -11.93
C GLU A 343 7.81 20.25 -11.84
N MET A 344 7.08 19.55 -10.99
CA MET A 344 5.71 19.82 -10.64
C MET A 344 5.65 20.08 -9.14
N LYS A 345 5.19 21.28 -8.75
CA LYS A 345 4.94 21.60 -7.33
C LYS A 345 3.46 21.52 -7.07
N HIS A 346 3.10 20.71 -6.13
CA HIS A 346 1.73 20.43 -5.77
C HIS A 346 1.68 19.95 -4.31
N LEU A 347 0.50 19.97 -3.71
CA LEU A 347 0.25 19.37 -2.41
C LEU A 347 -0.94 18.39 -2.48
N GLN A 348 -2.01 18.83 -3.13
CA GLN A 348 -3.28 18.10 -3.19
C GLN A 348 -3.51 17.45 -4.56
N ALA A 349 -2.59 17.63 -5.49
CA ALA A 349 -2.68 17.04 -6.82
C ALA A 349 -1.67 15.91 -6.98
N VAL A 350 -2.02 14.89 -7.74
CA VAL A 350 -1.15 13.75 -8.04
C VAL A 350 -0.95 13.61 -9.54
N PRO A 351 0.30 13.43 -10.03
CA PRO A 351 0.54 13.11 -11.42
C PRO A 351 0.07 11.67 -11.70
N THR A 352 -0.72 11.51 -12.77
CA THR A 352 -1.28 10.22 -13.17
C THR A 352 -0.69 9.68 -14.46
N ALA A 353 -0.05 10.51 -15.27
CA ALA A 353 0.68 10.09 -16.45
C ALA A 353 1.73 11.12 -16.86
N LEU A 354 2.92 10.65 -17.24
CA LEU A 354 3.93 11.37 -17.99
C LEU A 354 4.36 10.49 -19.18
N LYS A 355 4.07 10.95 -20.40
CA LYS A 355 4.29 10.13 -21.60
C LYS A 355 4.37 10.98 -22.86
N HIS A 356 4.73 10.37 -23.98
CA HIS A 356 4.49 10.95 -25.29
C HIS A 356 3.07 10.64 -25.78
N SER A 357 2.38 11.64 -26.32
CA SER A 357 1.13 11.43 -27.05
C SER A 357 1.40 10.56 -28.28
N MET A 358 0.63 9.49 -28.42
CA MET A 358 0.72 8.62 -29.61
C MET A 358 0.20 9.31 -30.89
N LEU A 359 -0.55 10.41 -30.74
CA LEU A 359 -1.19 11.12 -31.85
C LEU A 359 -0.39 12.32 -32.32
N THR A 360 0.14 13.12 -31.39
CA THR A 360 0.85 14.37 -31.73
C THR A 360 2.36 14.26 -31.54
N GLY A 361 2.85 13.31 -30.74
CA GLY A 361 4.26 13.18 -30.36
C GLY A 361 4.69 14.15 -29.25
N ASP A 362 3.80 15.04 -28.79
CA ASP A 362 4.08 15.96 -27.71
C ASP A 362 4.22 15.23 -26.37
N VAL A 363 4.95 15.80 -25.44
CA VAL A 363 5.01 15.31 -24.06
C VAL A 363 3.72 15.67 -23.36
N ILE A 364 3.10 14.71 -22.71
CA ILE A 364 1.86 14.84 -21.97
C ILE A 364 2.12 14.61 -20.48
N LEU A 365 1.69 15.53 -19.66
CA LEU A 365 1.58 15.37 -18.21
C LEU A 365 0.11 15.48 -17.81
N ARG A 366 -0.42 14.45 -17.13
CA ARG A 366 -1.78 14.44 -16.58
C ARG A 366 -1.71 14.36 -15.08
N PHE A 367 -2.55 15.12 -14.42
CA PHE A 367 -2.69 15.12 -12.96
C PHE A 367 -4.13 15.37 -12.55
N CYS A 368 -4.46 15.00 -11.32
CA CYS A 368 -5.78 15.26 -10.74
C CYS A 368 -5.65 15.86 -9.34
N ASN A 369 -6.62 16.71 -8.98
CA ASN A 369 -6.79 17.22 -7.64
C ASN A 369 -7.53 16.18 -6.79
N LEU A 370 -6.91 15.71 -5.71
CA LEU A 370 -7.47 14.74 -4.78
C LEU A 370 -8.38 15.36 -3.71
N SER A 371 -8.42 16.69 -3.64
CA SER A 371 -9.12 17.40 -2.57
C SER A 371 -10.51 17.89 -2.96
N ASP A 372 -11.30 18.18 -1.93
CA ASP A 372 -12.59 18.84 -2.04
C ASP A 372 -12.48 20.37 -2.28
N GLU A 373 -11.26 20.90 -2.34
CA GLU A 373 -10.96 22.32 -2.48
C GLU A 373 -10.26 22.62 -3.81
N GLU A 374 -10.27 23.88 -4.22
CA GLU A 374 -9.45 24.36 -5.32
C GLU A 374 -7.96 24.33 -4.92
N THR A 375 -7.10 23.91 -5.83
CA THR A 375 -5.65 23.88 -5.60
C THR A 375 -4.87 24.43 -6.79
N THR A 376 -3.61 24.80 -6.58
CA THR A 376 -2.72 25.30 -7.64
C THR A 376 -1.57 24.34 -7.85
N VAL A 377 -1.29 24.02 -9.09
CA VAL A 377 -0.14 23.23 -9.53
C VAL A 377 0.80 24.11 -10.33
N SER A 378 2.07 24.18 -9.94
CA SER A 378 3.12 24.87 -10.71
C SER A 378 3.93 23.85 -11.51
N VAL A 379 4.21 24.16 -12.77
CA VAL A 379 4.99 23.31 -13.67
C VAL A 379 6.17 24.10 -14.24
N SER A 380 7.36 23.50 -14.27
CA SER A 380 8.61 24.18 -14.66
C SER A 380 8.78 24.39 -16.17
N GLN A 381 7.90 23.82 -17.00
CA GLN A 381 7.98 23.97 -18.45
C GLN A 381 7.59 25.39 -18.90
N PRO A 382 8.39 26.03 -19.79
CA PRO A 382 8.21 27.43 -20.13
C PRO A 382 6.96 27.70 -20.99
N GLU A 383 6.45 26.70 -21.66
CA GLU A 383 5.30 26.79 -22.54
C GLU A 383 4.49 25.51 -22.52
N VAL A 384 3.33 25.54 -21.90
CA VAL A 384 2.42 24.41 -21.75
C VAL A 384 1.06 24.73 -22.34
N TYR A 385 0.37 23.71 -22.79
CA TYR A 385 -0.94 23.79 -23.41
C TYR A 385 -1.87 22.74 -22.80
N THR A 386 -3.14 23.08 -22.64
CA THR A 386 -4.19 22.13 -22.27
C THR A 386 -4.46 21.18 -23.43
N TYR A 387 -4.69 19.92 -23.12
CA TYR A 387 -5.14 18.88 -24.04
C TYR A 387 -6.47 18.28 -23.57
N ASP A 388 -7.23 17.70 -24.49
CA ASP A 388 -8.33 16.84 -24.14
C ASP A 388 -7.83 15.50 -23.58
N LEU A 389 -8.70 14.69 -22.98
CA LEU A 389 -8.34 13.37 -22.43
C LEU A 389 -7.89 12.37 -23.51
N LEU A 390 -8.26 12.60 -24.76
CA LEU A 390 -7.85 11.77 -25.90
C LEU A 390 -6.53 12.24 -26.51
N GLU A 391 -5.97 13.35 -26.04
CA GLU A 391 -4.67 13.91 -26.45
C GLU A 391 -4.61 14.25 -27.95
N LYS A 392 -5.76 14.56 -28.55
CA LYS A 392 -5.86 14.82 -29.99
C LYS A 392 -5.51 16.25 -30.34
N ASP A 393 -6.05 17.17 -29.58
CA ASP A 393 -6.02 18.59 -29.88
C ASP A 393 -5.41 19.38 -28.73
N GLN A 394 -4.44 20.22 -29.07
CA GLN A 394 -3.96 21.29 -28.23
C GLN A 394 -5.05 22.36 -28.14
N LEU A 395 -5.59 22.62 -26.95
CA LEU A 395 -6.75 23.47 -26.77
C LEU A 395 -6.35 24.93 -26.57
N GLN A 396 -5.66 25.21 -25.49
CA GLN A 396 -5.25 26.59 -25.16
C GLN A 396 -3.90 26.59 -24.46
N LYS A 397 -3.20 27.74 -24.55
CA LYS A 397 -1.99 27.97 -23.78
C LYS A 397 -2.36 28.14 -22.32
N GLU A 398 -1.63 27.47 -21.44
CA GLU A 398 -1.74 27.58 -20.00
C GLU A 398 -0.64 28.48 -19.43
N GLU A 399 -0.90 29.05 -18.27
CA GLU A 399 0.13 29.64 -17.43
C GLU A 399 0.87 28.55 -16.66
N ASN A 400 2.05 28.85 -16.12
CA ASN A 400 2.84 27.88 -15.36
C ASN A 400 2.23 27.57 -13.98
N GLU A 401 1.34 28.43 -13.50
CA GLU A 401 0.51 28.21 -12.33
C GLU A 401 -0.91 27.85 -12.79
N ILE A 402 -1.27 26.59 -12.63
CA ILE A 402 -2.52 26.01 -13.11
C ILE A 402 -3.47 25.83 -11.95
N VAL A 403 -4.58 26.50 -11.98
CA VAL A 403 -5.64 26.34 -10.97
C VAL A 403 -6.51 25.15 -11.35
N LEU A 404 -6.68 24.23 -10.40
CA LEU A 404 -7.54 23.05 -10.50
C LEU A 404 -8.74 23.21 -9.59
N GLY A 405 -9.92 23.03 -10.13
CA GLY A 405 -11.13 22.85 -9.33
C GLY A 405 -11.11 21.55 -8.52
N LYS A 406 -12.09 21.42 -7.64
CA LYS A 406 -12.33 20.19 -6.86
C LYS A 406 -12.39 18.95 -7.78
N HIS A 407 -11.59 17.93 -7.47
CA HIS A 407 -11.50 16.65 -8.21
C HIS A 407 -11.27 16.81 -9.72
N GLU A 408 -10.70 17.93 -10.14
CA GLU A 408 -10.45 18.17 -11.55
C GLU A 408 -9.28 17.33 -12.06
N ILE A 409 -9.47 16.71 -13.23
CA ILE A 409 -8.42 16.05 -14.01
C ILE A 409 -7.94 17.04 -15.07
N ARG A 410 -6.65 17.37 -15.10
CA ARG A 410 -6.05 18.24 -16.10
C ARG A 410 -5.00 17.50 -16.89
N THR A 411 -5.07 17.64 -18.21
CA THR A 411 -4.05 17.16 -19.14
C THR A 411 -3.38 18.37 -19.77
N ILE A 412 -2.07 18.46 -19.60
CA ILE A 412 -1.24 19.47 -20.26
C ILE A 412 -0.17 18.79 -21.12
N GLY A 413 0.40 19.55 -22.03
CA GLY A 413 1.50 19.05 -22.83
C GLY A 413 2.33 20.17 -23.45
N TRP A 414 3.48 19.79 -23.96
CA TRP A 414 4.44 20.66 -24.63
C TRP A 414 5.17 19.90 -25.73
N ARG A 415 5.79 20.61 -26.64
CA ARG A 415 6.60 20.00 -27.70
C ARG A 415 7.85 19.35 -27.10
N ALA A 416 8.15 18.13 -27.56
CA ALA A 416 9.33 17.36 -27.16
C ALA A 416 10.63 18.00 -27.68
#